data_22dd12b0f482236a5ac2acd8259a4dc2
#
_entry.id   22dd12b0f482236a5ac2acd8259a4dc2
#
_cell.length_a   1.000
_cell.length_b   1.000
_cell.length_c   1.000
_cell.angle_alpha   90.00
_cell.angle_beta   90.00
_cell.angle_gamma   90.00
#
_symmetry.space_group_name_H-M   'P 1'
#
loop_
_entity.id
_entity.type
_entity.pdbx_description
1 polymer ?
#
loop_
_entity_poly.entity_id
_entity_poly.type
_entity_poly.pdbx_seq_one_letter_code
_entity_poly.pdbx_strand_id
1 'polypeptide(L)'
;SIRRQRQMCIRDRSKPTQNFVEFDAASKGLGILLKEQGHDINQYIFANVGTGTSLHYFDGQQQQRVGGIGTGGGMIQGLGYLLSQISDYKQLTDLAQKGDRDTIDLKVKHIYKDCEPPIPGDLTAANFGNVLHHMNEDFSLENKLASVVGVVGEVITTMSITVAHEHQTDNVVYIGSSFNNNPLLRKVIEDYTVLRGFNPFYIEHGAFSGAIGAIHLNDNH
;
A
#
# COMPACT_ATOMS: atom_id res chain seq x y z
N SER A 1 3.52 -24.06 -7.56
CA SER A 1 3.11 -22.75 -7.03
C SER A 1 3.84 -22.50 -5.71
N ILE A 2 4.37 -21.32 -5.54
CA ILE A 2 5.19 -20.90 -4.37
C ILE A 2 4.43 -21.14 -3.03
N ARG A 3 3.12 -21.00 -3.00
CA ARG A 3 2.30 -21.32 -1.81
C ARG A 3 2.34 -22.80 -1.43
N ARG A 4 2.31 -23.73 -2.39
CA ARG A 4 2.44 -25.16 -2.10
C ARG A 4 3.83 -25.54 -1.62
N GLN A 5 4.88 -24.91 -2.14
CA GLN A 5 6.25 -25.12 -1.65
C GLN A 5 6.44 -24.62 -0.21
N ARG A 6 5.90 -23.46 0.15
CA ARG A 6 5.95 -22.96 1.53
C ARG A 6 5.22 -23.87 2.51
N GLN A 7 4.05 -24.41 2.14
CA GLN A 7 3.33 -25.38 2.95
C GLN A 7 4.06 -26.73 3.04
N MET A 8 4.71 -27.19 1.99
CA MET A 8 5.55 -28.40 2.03
C MET A 8 6.75 -28.23 2.96
N CYS A 9 7.48 -27.10 2.88
CA CYS A 9 8.62 -26.84 3.76
C CYS A 9 8.24 -26.77 5.24
N ILE A 10 6.99 -26.41 5.57
CA ILE A 10 6.50 -26.38 6.96
C ILE A 10 6.08 -27.79 7.42
N ARG A 11 5.50 -28.61 6.55
CA ARG A 11 5.08 -29.99 6.86
C ARG A 11 6.24 -30.96 7.13
N ASP A 12 7.39 -30.71 6.53
CA ASP A 12 8.57 -31.57 6.69
C ASP A 12 9.35 -31.30 7.99
N ARG A 13 8.89 -30.35 8.84
CA ARG A 13 9.50 -30.10 10.14
C ARG A 13 8.95 -31.06 11.17
N SER A 14 9.83 -31.69 11.94
CA SER A 14 9.50 -32.59 13.06
C SER A 14 8.84 -31.91 14.27
N LYS A 15 8.51 -30.61 14.16
CA LYS A 15 7.85 -29.84 15.22
C LYS A 15 6.34 -29.76 14.96
N PRO A 16 5.51 -29.82 16.01
CA PRO A 16 4.08 -29.58 15.90
C PRO A 16 3.80 -28.25 15.18
N THR A 17 2.91 -28.27 14.19
CA THR A 17 2.54 -27.07 13.45
C THR A 17 1.04 -26.82 13.63
N GLN A 18 0.68 -25.60 13.96
CA GLN A 18 -0.68 -25.10 13.97
C GLN A 18 -0.91 -24.25 12.75
N ASN A 19 -2.10 -24.40 12.12
CA ASN A 19 -2.48 -23.62 10.95
C ASN A 19 -3.54 -22.60 11.36
N PHE A 20 -3.27 -21.33 11.08
CA PHE A 20 -4.22 -20.25 11.26
C PHE A 20 -4.62 -19.68 9.90
N VAL A 21 -5.82 -19.12 9.84
CA VAL A 21 -6.24 -18.34 8.67
C VAL A 21 -5.38 -17.07 8.64
N GLU A 22 -4.72 -16.83 7.51
CA GLU A 22 -3.76 -15.71 7.34
C GLU A 22 -4.37 -14.37 7.76
N PHE A 23 -5.63 -14.15 7.39
CA PHE A 23 -6.30 -12.88 7.64
C PHE A 23 -6.68 -12.68 9.11
N ASP A 24 -7.08 -13.76 9.82
CA ASP A 24 -7.40 -13.69 11.25
C ASP A 24 -6.13 -13.42 12.07
N ALA A 25 -5.03 -14.08 11.72
CA ALA A 25 -3.74 -13.83 12.33
C ALA A 25 -3.27 -12.39 12.06
N ALA A 26 -3.38 -11.91 10.82
CA ALA A 26 -2.99 -10.53 10.47
C ALA A 26 -3.82 -9.49 11.25
N SER A 27 -5.13 -9.68 11.35
CA SER A 27 -6.02 -8.79 12.10
C SER A 27 -5.71 -8.78 13.59
N LYS A 28 -5.50 -9.96 14.20
CA LYS A 28 -5.13 -10.08 15.61
C LYS A 28 -3.82 -9.36 15.92
N GLY A 29 -2.79 -9.62 15.11
CA GLY A 29 -1.48 -8.98 15.29
C GLY A 29 -1.53 -7.48 15.03
N LEU A 30 -2.34 -7.03 14.06
CA LEU A 30 -2.53 -5.60 13.81
C LEU A 30 -3.17 -4.90 15.01
N GLY A 31 -4.19 -5.50 15.64
CA GLY A 31 -4.80 -4.95 16.83
C GLY A 31 -3.83 -4.81 18.03
N ILE A 32 -2.85 -5.72 18.14
CA ILE A 32 -1.78 -5.65 19.14
C ILE A 32 -0.85 -4.48 18.81
N LEU A 33 -0.35 -4.41 17.57
CA LEU A 33 0.56 -3.36 17.12
C LEU A 33 -0.05 -1.96 17.22
N LEU A 34 -1.34 -1.80 16.89
CA LEU A 34 -2.07 -0.54 17.05
C LEU A 34 -2.02 -0.07 18.51
N LYS A 35 -2.34 -0.94 19.46
CA LYS A 35 -2.30 -0.62 20.90
C LYS A 35 -0.89 -0.29 21.39
N GLU A 36 0.11 -1.05 20.98
CA GLU A 36 1.52 -0.82 21.35
C GLU A 36 2.04 0.52 20.84
N GLN A 37 1.55 0.98 19.66
CA GLN A 37 1.93 2.25 19.06
C GLN A 37 1.02 3.42 19.50
N GLY A 38 0.12 3.19 20.45
CA GLY A 38 -0.73 4.23 21.05
C GLY A 38 -1.91 4.65 20.21
N HIS A 39 -2.31 3.85 19.23
CA HIS A 39 -3.48 4.11 18.40
C HIS A 39 -4.72 3.45 18.99
N ASP A 40 -5.65 4.25 19.49
CA ASP A 40 -6.95 3.79 20.02
C ASP A 40 -8.05 4.00 18.97
N ILE A 41 -8.05 3.15 17.95
CA ILE A 41 -9.05 3.14 16.88
C ILE A 41 -9.81 1.81 16.91
N ASN A 42 -11.13 1.88 17.00
CA ASN A 42 -11.99 0.70 17.14
C ASN A 42 -12.64 0.26 15.83
N GLN A 43 -12.65 1.12 14.83
CA GLN A 43 -13.23 0.84 13.52
C GLN A 43 -12.34 1.41 12.43
N TYR A 44 -11.94 0.56 11.49
CA TYR A 44 -11.02 0.97 10.43
C TYR A 44 -11.04 0.01 9.24
N ILE A 45 -10.63 0.52 8.09
CA ILE A 45 -10.19 -0.31 6.98
C ILE A 45 -8.69 -0.55 7.12
N PHE A 46 -8.21 -1.77 6.91
CA PHE A 46 -6.79 -1.97 6.71
C PHE A 46 -6.44 -2.54 5.34
N ALA A 47 -5.45 -1.93 4.72
CA ALA A 47 -4.87 -2.34 3.46
C ALA A 47 -3.56 -3.08 3.72
N ASN A 48 -3.52 -4.38 3.40
CA ASN A 48 -2.30 -5.17 3.46
C ASN A 48 -1.62 -5.19 2.08
N VAL A 49 -0.57 -4.38 1.93
CA VAL A 49 0.13 -4.10 0.67
C VAL A 49 1.34 -5.04 0.53
N GLY A 50 1.10 -6.18 -0.11
CA GLY A 50 2.12 -7.14 -0.51
C GLY A 50 2.39 -7.07 -2.02
N THR A 51 2.53 -8.22 -2.69
CA THR A 51 2.62 -8.29 -4.16
C THR A 51 1.41 -7.64 -4.84
N GLY A 52 0.20 -7.90 -4.34
CA GLY A 52 -1.02 -7.14 -4.54
C GLY A 52 -1.50 -6.57 -3.21
N THR A 53 -2.71 -6.04 -3.17
CA THR A 53 -3.31 -5.47 -1.95
C THR A 53 -4.59 -6.17 -1.59
N SER A 54 -4.76 -6.57 -0.34
CA SER A 54 -6.04 -7.01 0.22
C SER A 54 -6.60 -5.95 1.15
N LEU A 55 -7.92 -5.74 1.08
CA LEU A 55 -8.66 -4.77 1.87
C LEU A 55 -9.56 -5.50 2.86
N HIS A 56 -9.52 -5.05 4.09
CA HIS A 56 -10.24 -5.63 5.21
C HIS A 56 -10.90 -4.54 6.04
N TYR A 57 -12.08 -4.82 6.53
CA TYR A 57 -12.80 -3.99 7.48
C TYR A 57 -12.74 -4.64 8.87
N PHE A 58 -12.48 -3.84 9.88
CA PHE A 58 -12.59 -4.21 11.29
C PHE A 58 -13.64 -3.32 11.96
N ASP A 59 -14.65 -3.94 12.56
CA ASP A 59 -15.79 -3.26 13.16
C ASP A 59 -15.67 -3.01 14.68
N GLY A 60 -14.50 -3.30 15.25
CA GLY A 60 -14.23 -3.28 16.68
C GLY A 60 -14.27 -4.67 17.34
N GLN A 61 -14.85 -5.65 16.69
CA GLN A 61 -14.97 -7.03 17.18
C GLN A 61 -14.47 -8.06 16.18
N GLN A 62 -14.88 -7.93 14.93
CA GLN A 62 -14.62 -8.90 13.88
C GLN A 62 -13.94 -8.24 12.67
N GLN A 63 -13.15 -9.04 12.00
CA GLN A 63 -12.53 -8.67 10.73
C GLN A 63 -13.26 -9.34 9.58
N GLN A 64 -13.49 -8.59 8.52
CA GLN A 64 -14.03 -9.09 7.26
C GLN A 64 -13.14 -8.67 6.09
N ARG A 65 -12.82 -9.61 5.18
CA ARG A 65 -12.19 -9.24 3.92
C ARG A 65 -13.24 -8.61 2.99
N VAL A 66 -13.05 -7.35 2.64
CA VAL A 66 -14.02 -6.56 1.85
C VAL A 66 -13.59 -6.32 0.41
N GLY A 67 -12.33 -6.61 0.07
CA GLY A 67 -11.85 -6.45 -1.29
C GLY A 67 -10.41 -6.87 -1.51
N GLY A 68 -9.91 -6.52 -2.69
CA GLY A 68 -8.51 -6.68 -3.05
C GLY A 68 -8.27 -6.29 -4.50
N ILE A 69 -7.06 -5.86 -4.77
CA ILE A 69 -6.61 -5.42 -6.09
C ILE A 69 -5.26 -6.04 -6.43
N GLY A 70 -5.00 -6.24 -7.72
CA GLY A 70 -3.72 -6.73 -8.22
C GLY A 70 -2.58 -5.69 -8.16
N THR A 71 -2.87 -4.48 -7.66
CA THR A 71 -1.90 -3.38 -7.52
C THR A 71 -1.20 -3.47 -6.17
N GLY A 72 0.12 -3.38 -6.18
CA GLY A 72 0.97 -3.48 -5.00
C GLY A 72 2.45 -3.52 -5.37
N GLY A 73 3.29 -4.07 -4.49
CA GLY A 73 4.73 -4.19 -4.72
C GLY A 73 5.10 -4.97 -5.96
N GLY A 74 4.28 -5.95 -6.35
CA GLY A 74 4.49 -6.69 -7.61
C GLY A 74 4.38 -5.81 -8.86
N MET A 75 3.47 -4.83 -8.85
CA MET A 75 3.35 -3.87 -9.94
C MET A 75 4.55 -2.91 -9.97
N ILE A 76 5.00 -2.43 -8.80
CA ILE A 76 6.20 -1.59 -8.70
C ILE A 76 7.41 -2.34 -9.27
N GLN A 77 7.62 -3.57 -8.83
CA GLN A 77 8.76 -4.38 -9.28
C GLN A 77 8.67 -4.76 -10.76
N GLY A 78 7.48 -5.19 -11.22
CA GLY A 78 7.26 -5.61 -12.59
C GLY A 78 7.42 -4.47 -13.60
N LEU A 79 6.72 -3.35 -13.39
CA LEU A 79 6.85 -2.17 -14.25
C LEU A 79 8.24 -1.53 -14.11
N GLY A 80 8.78 -1.47 -12.89
CA GLY A 80 10.14 -1.00 -12.65
C GLY A 80 11.15 -1.79 -13.46
N TYR A 81 11.07 -3.12 -13.47
CA TYR A 81 11.93 -3.97 -14.29
C TYR A 81 11.75 -3.72 -15.80
N LEU A 82 10.53 -3.62 -16.27
CA LEU A 82 10.26 -3.37 -17.70
C LEU A 82 10.84 -2.02 -18.18
N LEU A 83 10.85 -1.02 -17.31
CA LEU A 83 11.36 0.33 -17.62
C LEU A 83 12.90 0.45 -17.45
N SER A 84 13.50 -0.32 -16.55
CA SER A 84 14.89 -0.11 -16.11
C SER A 84 15.81 -1.31 -16.28
N GLN A 85 15.26 -2.52 -16.45
CA GLN A 85 15.95 -3.80 -16.36
C GLN A 85 16.57 -4.08 -14.95
N ILE A 86 16.18 -3.30 -13.93
CA ILE A 86 16.58 -3.48 -12.54
C ILE A 86 15.59 -4.42 -11.86
N SER A 87 16.04 -5.53 -11.30
CA SER A 87 15.20 -6.51 -10.60
C SER A 87 15.17 -6.33 -9.08
N ASP A 88 16.14 -5.63 -8.51
CA ASP A 88 16.22 -5.38 -7.07
C ASP A 88 15.22 -4.31 -6.63
N TYR A 89 14.31 -4.68 -5.73
CA TYR A 89 13.23 -3.80 -5.26
C TYR A 89 13.76 -2.55 -4.56
N LYS A 90 14.79 -2.74 -3.72
CA LYS A 90 15.38 -1.61 -2.98
C LYS A 90 16.03 -0.61 -3.93
N GLN A 91 16.75 -1.09 -4.93
CA GLN A 91 17.37 -0.20 -5.92
C GLN A 91 16.32 0.58 -6.73
N LEU A 92 15.20 -0.07 -7.11
CA LEU A 92 14.07 0.60 -7.78
C LEU A 92 13.47 1.71 -6.93
N THR A 93 13.23 1.44 -5.64
CA THR A 93 12.61 2.40 -4.73
C THR A 93 13.58 3.54 -4.33
N ASP A 94 14.87 3.26 -4.19
CA ASP A 94 15.90 4.27 -3.95
C ASP A 94 16.02 5.26 -5.14
N LEU A 95 15.85 4.78 -6.38
CA LEU A 95 15.78 5.63 -7.57
C LEU A 95 14.47 6.42 -7.61
N ALA A 96 13.34 5.76 -7.41
CA ALA A 96 12.03 6.39 -7.42
C ALA A 96 11.93 7.55 -6.41
N GLN A 97 12.56 7.44 -5.25
CA GLN A 97 12.57 8.48 -4.22
C GLN A 97 13.22 9.78 -4.68
N LYS A 98 14.10 9.73 -5.69
CA LYS A 98 14.80 10.90 -6.23
C LYS A 98 14.04 11.56 -7.38
N GLY A 99 12.99 10.92 -7.87
CA GLY A 99 12.24 11.36 -9.05
C GLY A 99 11.19 12.41 -8.73
N ASP A 100 10.94 13.25 -9.74
CA ASP A 100 9.84 14.22 -9.76
C ASP A 100 8.72 13.70 -10.65
N ARG A 101 7.54 13.46 -10.06
CA ARG A 101 6.35 12.98 -10.76
C ARG A 101 5.68 14.05 -11.62
N ASP A 102 5.85 15.33 -11.29
CA ASP A 102 5.16 16.44 -11.96
C ASP A 102 5.57 16.56 -13.44
N THR A 103 6.70 15.98 -13.82
CA THR A 103 7.15 15.92 -15.22
C THR A 103 6.41 14.86 -16.04
N ILE A 104 5.88 13.83 -15.41
CA ILE A 104 5.25 12.66 -16.06
C ILE A 104 3.75 12.63 -15.81
N ASP A 105 3.33 12.89 -14.56
CA ASP A 105 1.94 12.87 -14.16
C ASP A 105 1.27 14.23 -14.41
N LEU A 106 0.08 14.22 -14.98
CA LEU A 106 -0.73 15.42 -15.11
C LEU A 106 -1.52 15.65 -13.82
N LYS A 107 -1.19 16.71 -13.10
CA LYS A 107 -1.91 17.12 -11.89
C LYS A 107 -2.99 18.15 -12.21
N VAL A 108 -3.96 18.27 -11.32
CA VAL A 108 -5.06 19.26 -11.45
C VAL A 108 -4.51 20.68 -11.60
N LYS A 109 -3.50 21.09 -10.82
CA LYS A 109 -2.84 22.39 -10.94
C LYS A 109 -2.25 22.67 -12.33
N HIS A 110 -1.87 21.62 -13.08
CA HIS A 110 -1.35 21.78 -14.44
C HIS A 110 -2.44 22.11 -15.46
N ILE A 111 -3.68 21.75 -15.16
CA ILE A 111 -4.87 22.03 -15.99
C ILE A 111 -5.37 23.44 -15.71
N TYR A 112 -5.43 23.83 -14.44
CA TYR A 112 -5.99 25.10 -13.98
C TYR A 112 -4.90 26.15 -13.73
N LYS A 113 -4.05 26.41 -14.76
CA LYS A 113 -2.88 27.32 -14.62
C LYS A 113 -3.24 28.74 -14.25
N ASP A 114 -4.40 29.22 -14.72
CA ASP A 114 -4.80 30.63 -14.64
C ASP A 114 -6.02 30.86 -13.71
N CYS A 115 -6.49 29.84 -12.99
CA CYS A 115 -7.62 29.95 -12.09
C CYS A 115 -7.50 28.95 -10.94
N GLU A 116 -8.22 29.22 -9.85
CA GLU A 116 -8.28 28.32 -8.71
C GLU A 116 -9.03 27.03 -9.09
N PRO A 117 -8.41 25.85 -8.87
CA PRO A 117 -9.05 24.59 -9.21
C PRO A 117 -10.22 24.27 -8.27
N PRO A 118 -11.30 23.61 -8.74
CA PRO A 118 -12.45 23.22 -7.92
C PRO A 118 -12.17 22.08 -6.94
N ILE A 119 -11.01 21.43 -7.05
CA ILE A 119 -10.51 20.34 -6.19
C ILE A 119 -9.02 20.58 -5.93
N PRO A 120 -8.42 19.95 -4.89
CA PRO A 120 -7.02 20.17 -4.58
C PRO A 120 -6.08 20.01 -5.78
N GLY A 121 -5.25 21.03 -6.02
CA GLY A 121 -4.38 21.11 -7.19
C GLY A 121 -3.32 20.02 -7.29
N ASP A 122 -2.92 19.44 -6.16
CA ASP A 122 -1.93 18.35 -6.09
C ASP A 122 -2.52 16.96 -6.36
N LEU A 123 -3.84 16.85 -6.53
CA LEU A 123 -4.44 15.62 -7.01
C LEU A 123 -3.96 15.31 -8.43
N THR A 124 -3.70 14.04 -8.69
CA THR A 124 -3.36 13.56 -10.03
C THR A 124 -4.63 13.46 -10.87
N ALA A 125 -4.69 14.24 -11.93
CA ALA A 125 -5.77 14.19 -12.92
C ALA A 125 -5.58 13.00 -13.88
N ALA A 126 -4.33 12.74 -14.28
CA ALA A 126 -4.00 11.57 -15.09
C ALA A 126 -2.58 11.10 -14.81
N ASN A 127 -2.44 9.88 -14.30
CA ASN A 127 -1.12 9.25 -14.16
C ASN A 127 -0.51 9.07 -15.55
N PHE A 128 0.76 9.43 -15.69
CA PHE A 128 1.49 9.46 -16.97
C PHE A 128 0.87 10.43 -18.03
N GLY A 129 -0.05 11.30 -17.62
CA GLY A 129 -0.79 12.15 -18.55
C GLY A 129 0.05 13.22 -19.23
N ASN A 130 1.17 13.64 -18.67
CA ASN A 130 2.07 14.62 -19.26
C ASN A 130 2.99 14.05 -20.35
N VAL A 131 3.18 12.73 -20.41
CA VAL A 131 4.14 12.10 -21.34
C VAL A 131 3.90 12.50 -22.79
N LEU A 132 2.64 12.51 -23.25
CA LEU A 132 2.31 12.87 -24.62
C LEU A 132 2.43 14.38 -24.90
N HIS A 133 2.44 15.22 -23.90
CA HIS A 133 2.69 16.66 -24.03
C HIS A 133 4.18 16.99 -24.15
N HIS A 134 5.05 16.06 -23.78
CA HIS A 134 6.51 16.21 -23.71
C HIS A 134 7.25 15.11 -24.50
N MET A 135 6.68 14.65 -25.62
CA MET A 135 7.22 13.52 -26.41
C MET A 135 8.66 13.72 -26.93
N ASN A 136 9.12 14.95 -26.99
CA ASN A 136 10.49 15.28 -27.44
C ASN A 136 11.48 15.41 -26.29
N GLU A 137 11.05 15.16 -25.04
CA GLU A 137 11.89 15.24 -23.87
C GLU A 137 12.30 13.85 -23.39
N ASP A 138 13.54 13.72 -22.90
CA ASP A 138 13.99 12.51 -22.25
C ASP A 138 13.59 12.53 -20.78
N PHE A 139 12.68 11.65 -20.39
CA PHE A 139 12.33 11.46 -18.99
C PHE A 139 13.39 10.63 -18.28
N SER A 140 13.89 11.13 -17.15
CA SER A 140 14.81 10.37 -16.31
C SER A 140 14.18 9.08 -15.79
N LEU A 141 15.02 8.10 -15.50
CA LEU A 141 14.55 6.82 -14.94
C LEU A 141 13.91 7.03 -13.57
N GLU A 142 14.46 7.94 -12.78
CA GLU A 142 13.96 8.32 -11.45
C GLU A 142 12.53 8.82 -11.55
N ASN A 143 12.23 9.72 -12.49
CA ASN A 143 10.88 10.28 -12.69
C ASN A 143 9.89 9.21 -13.12
N LYS A 144 10.29 8.31 -14.05
CA LYS A 144 9.46 7.17 -14.49
C LYS A 144 9.11 6.25 -13.31
N LEU A 145 10.11 5.91 -12.50
CA LEU A 145 9.92 5.04 -11.34
C LEU A 145 9.09 5.71 -10.24
N ALA A 146 9.28 7.02 -10.03
CA ALA A 146 8.46 7.79 -9.09
C ALA A 146 6.98 7.77 -9.50
N SER A 147 6.67 7.92 -10.78
CA SER A 147 5.28 7.86 -11.27
C SER A 147 4.70 6.45 -11.19
N VAL A 148 5.52 5.39 -11.38
CA VAL A 148 5.08 4.00 -11.10
C VAL A 148 4.71 3.82 -9.64
N VAL A 149 5.54 4.30 -8.69
CA VAL A 149 5.20 4.24 -7.26
C VAL A 149 3.97 5.08 -6.96
N GLY A 150 3.86 6.25 -7.60
CA GLY A 150 2.72 7.16 -7.47
C GLY A 150 1.40 6.51 -7.83
N VAL A 151 1.28 5.98 -9.04
CA VAL A 151 0.02 5.34 -9.48
C VAL A 151 -0.36 4.17 -8.59
N VAL A 152 0.62 3.38 -8.13
CA VAL A 152 0.37 2.27 -7.20
C VAL A 152 -0.20 2.79 -5.87
N GLY A 153 0.42 3.82 -5.29
CA GLY A 153 -0.04 4.43 -4.04
C GLY A 153 -1.44 5.03 -4.17
N GLU A 154 -1.70 5.78 -5.23
CA GLU A 154 -2.99 6.42 -5.48
C GLU A 154 -4.13 5.41 -5.72
N VAL A 155 -3.87 4.32 -6.44
CA VAL A 155 -4.87 3.25 -6.64
C VAL A 155 -5.19 2.57 -5.32
N ILE A 156 -4.17 2.23 -4.51
CA ILE A 156 -4.37 1.63 -3.18
C ILE A 156 -5.18 2.57 -2.29
N THR A 157 -4.80 3.85 -2.23
CA THR A 157 -5.51 4.84 -1.42
C THR A 157 -6.95 5.01 -1.87
N THR A 158 -7.18 5.19 -3.18
CA THR A 158 -8.53 5.40 -3.72
C THR A 158 -9.44 4.22 -3.38
N MET A 159 -8.97 3.00 -3.55
CA MET A 159 -9.74 1.80 -3.17
C MET A 159 -9.98 1.72 -1.67
N SER A 160 -8.97 2.03 -0.85
CA SER A 160 -9.08 1.99 0.60
C SER A 160 -10.10 3.00 1.14
N ILE A 161 -10.04 4.26 0.67
CA ILE A 161 -10.99 5.29 1.12
C ILE A 161 -12.40 5.07 0.57
N THR A 162 -12.55 4.49 -0.64
CA THR A 162 -13.87 4.14 -1.17
C THR A 162 -14.55 3.12 -0.26
N VAL A 163 -13.81 2.09 0.15
CA VAL A 163 -14.31 1.07 1.09
C VAL A 163 -14.52 1.67 2.49
N ALA A 164 -13.63 2.57 2.95
CA ALA A 164 -13.80 3.25 4.24
C ALA A 164 -15.09 4.09 4.29
N HIS A 165 -15.37 4.83 3.22
CA HIS A 165 -16.61 5.58 3.08
C HIS A 165 -17.84 4.67 3.09
N GLU A 166 -17.81 3.53 2.41
CA GLU A 166 -18.88 2.54 2.38
C GLU A 166 -19.17 1.97 3.78
N HIS A 167 -18.13 1.78 4.60
CA HIS A 167 -18.22 1.29 5.97
C HIS A 167 -18.32 2.39 7.03
N GLN A 168 -18.51 3.65 6.62
CA GLN A 168 -18.69 4.81 7.51
C GLN A 168 -17.57 4.98 8.54
N THR A 169 -16.32 4.80 8.11
CA THR A 169 -15.13 5.05 8.91
C THR A 169 -14.17 5.95 8.16
N ASP A 170 -13.50 6.86 8.88
CA ASP A 170 -12.47 7.74 8.30
C ASP A 170 -11.06 7.19 8.51
N ASN A 171 -10.92 6.06 9.22
CA ASN A 171 -9.63 5.50 9.58
C ASN A 171 -9.17 4.44 8.57
N VAL A 172 -8.00 4.65 8.00
CA VAL A 172 -7.37 3.70 7.06
C VAL A 172 -5.99 3.34 7.55
N VAL A 173 -5.79 2.06 7.84
CA VAL A 173 -4.53 1.49 8.33
C VAL A 173 -3.78 0.83 7.18
N TYR A 174 -2.52 1.15 7.02
CA TYR A 174 -1.67 0.61 5.97
C TYR A 174 -0.56 -0.26 6.55
N ILE A 175 -0.51 -1.53 6.12
CA ILE A 175 0.50 -2.51 6.50
C ILE A 175 1.00 -3.26 5.26
N GLY A 176 2.09 -4.00 5.41
CA GLY A 176 2.57 -4.92 4.37
C GLY A 176 4.02 -4.69 3.97
N SER A 177 4.57 -5.68 3.28
CA SER A 177 6.00 -5.72 2.96
C SER A 177 6.42 -4.73 1.87
N SER A 178 5.49 -4.20 1.08
CA SER A 178 5.80 -3.25 0.00
C SER A 178 6.24 -1.88 0.51
N PHE A 179 6.01 -1.59 1.80
CA PHE A 179 6.53 -0.39 2.45
C PHE A 179 8.00 -0.51 2.88
N ASN A 180 8.52 -1.73 2.95
CA ASN A 180 9.92 -1.94 3.32
C ASN A 180 10.84 -1.28 2.29
N ASN A 181 11.71 -0.39 2.76
CA ASN A 181 12.62 0.40 1.91
C ASN A 181 11.91 1.23 0.82
N ASN A 182 10.64 1.61 1.03
CA ASN A 182 9.88 2.40 0.06
C ASN A 182 9.18 3.60 0.73
N PRO A 183 9.96 4.60 1.19
CA PRO A 183 9.40 5.78 1.84
C PRO A 183 8.52 6.64 0.89
N LEU A 184 8.78 6.58 -0.43
CA LEU A 184 7.94 7.28 -1.40
C LEU A 184 6.53 6.72 -1.44
N LEU A 185 6.36 5.38 -1.45
CA LEU A 185 5.04 4.76 -1.42
C LEU A 185 4.27 5.15 -0.16
N ARG A 186 4.95 5.11 0.99
CA ARG A 186 4.36 5.56 2.26
C ARG A 186 3.89 7.00 2.16
N LYS A 187 4.77 7.90 1.72
CA LYS A 187 4.44 9.34 1.58
C LYS A 187 3.25 9.56 0.64
N VAL A 188 3.24 8.92 -0.55
CA VAL A 188 2.14 9.06 -1.51
C VAL A 188 0.81 8.63 -0.90
N ILE A 189 0.78 7.49 -0.20
CA ILE A 189 -0.43 6.96 0.42
C ILE A 189 -0.90 7.87 1.56
N GLU A 190 0.00 8.28 2.45
CA GLU A 190 -0.35 9.16 3.58
C GLU A 190 -0.87 10.51 3.07
N ASP A 191 -0.12 11.19 2.18
CA ASP A 191 -0.51 12.49 1.64
C ASP A 191 -1.85 12.42 0.91
N TYR A 192 -2.06 11.39 0.09
CA TYR A 192 -3.27 11.26 -0.71
C TYR A 192 -4.48 10.89 0.16
N THR A 193 -4.30 10.11 1.22
CA THR A 193 -5.35 9.80 2.21
C THR A 193 -5.81 11.07 2.92
N VAL A 194 -4.86 11.87 3.43
CA VAL A 194 -5.15 13.15 4.10
C VAL A 194 -5.81 14.14 3.15
N LEU A 195 -5.31 14.26 1.91
CA LEU A 195 -5.86 15.15 0.89
C LEU A 195 -7.33 14.84 0.55
N ARG A 196 -7.73 13.58 0.73
CA ARG A 196 -9.10 13.10 0.53
C ARG A 196 -9.96 13.14 1.79
N GLY A 197 -9.45 13.69 2.91
CA GLY A 197 -10.17 13.88 4.16
C GLY A 197 -10.25 12.66 5.08
N PHE A 198 -9.39 11.67 4.90
CA PHE A 198 -9.32 10.47 5.72
C PHE A 198 -8.07 10.47 6.62
N ASN A 199 -8.05 9.62 7.64
CA ASN A 199 -6.98 9.49 8.61
C ASN A 199 -6.08 8.29 8.26
N PRO A 200 -4.86 8.49 7.76
CA PRO A 200 -3.93 7.40 7.49
C PRO A 200 -3.21 6.97 8.77
N PHE A 201 -3.10 5.66 8.98
CA PHE A 201 -2.29 5.05 10.02
C PHE A 201 -1.32 4.08 9.37
N TYR A 202 -0.04 4.41 9.43
CA TYR A 202 1.02 3.48 9.04
C TYR A 202 1.56 2.79 10.31
N ILE A 203 1.53 1.47 10.33
CA ILE A 203 1.91 0.70 11.49
C ILE A 203 3.30 0.11 11.28
N GLU A 204 4.25 0.52 12.11
CA GLU A 204 5.59 -0.03 12.11
C GLU A 204 5.54 -1.53 12.39
N HIS A 205 6.37 -2.29 11.67
CA HIS A 205 6.35 -3.76 11.72
C HIS A 205 5.03 -4.42 11.28
N GLY A 206 4.10 -3.68 10.68
CA GLY A 206 2.82 -4.20 10.21
C GLY A 206 2.93 -5.37 9.22
N ALA A 207 4.05 -5.48 8.50
CA ALA A 207 4.35 -6.64 7.66
C ALA A 207 4.45 -7.96 8.44
N PHE A 208 4.70 -7.90 9.76
CA PHE A 208 4.79 -9.07 10.66
C PHE A 208 3.50 -9.33 11.42
N SER A 209 2.43 -8.55 11.18
CA SER A 209 1.15 -8.70 11.91
C SER A 209 0.64 -10.14 11.90
N GLY A 210 0.72 -10.84 10.76
CA GLY A 210 0.33 -12.25 10.68
C GLY A 210 1.13 -13.17 11.59
N ALA A 211 2.44 -12.96 11.74
CA ALA A 211 3.29 -13.75 12.63
C ALA A 211 3.00 -13.44 14.11
N ILE A 212 2.86 -12.16 14.44
CA ILE A 212 2.51 -11.69 15.79
C ILE A 212 1.16 -12.25 16.21
N GLY A 213 0.14 -12.13 15.35
CA GLY A 213 -1.20 -12.65 15.65
C GLY A 213 -1.24 -14.17 15.78
N ALA A 214 -0.48 -14.91 14.97
CA ALA A 214 -0.42 -16.37 15.06
C ALA A 214 0.15 -16.83 16.43
N ILE A 215 1.13 -16.14 16.97
CA ILE A 215 1.66 -16.42 18.33
C ILE A 215 0.55 -16.24 19.37
N HIS A 216 -0.14 -15.11 19.35
CA HIS A 216 -1.19 -14.80 20.33
C HIS A 216 -2.51 -15.58 20.16
N LEU A 217 -2.78 -16.13 18.98
CA LEU A 217 -3.89 -17.07 18.78
C LEU A 217 -3.58 -18.45 19.38
N ASN A 218 -2.30 -18.82 19.44
CA ASN A 218 -1.85 -20.07 20.04
C ASN A 218 -1.95 -20.06 21.57
N ASP A 219 -1.73 -18.91 22.22
CA ASP A 219 -1.73 -18.77 23.68
C ASP A 219 -3.16 -18.87 24.29
N ASN A 220 -4.21 -18.86 23.48
CA ASN A 220 -5.61 -18.96 23.90
C ASN A 220 -6.19 -20.39 23.77
N HIS A 221 -5.37 -21.38 23.51
CA HIS A 221 -5.70 -22.79 23.47
C HIS A 221 -4.82 -23.59 24.43
#